data_5311028c9f6dd1b8ced3217a642ca180
#
_entry.id   5311028c9f6dd1b8ced3217a642ca180
#
_cell.length_a   1.000
_cell.length_b   1.000
_cell.length_c   1.000
_cell.angle_alpha   90.00
_cell.angle_beta   90.00
_cell.angle_gamma   90.00
#
_symmetry.space_group_name_H-M   'P 1'
#
loop_
_entity.id
_entity.type
_entity.pdbx_description
1 polymer ?
#
loop_
_entity_poly.entity_id
_entity_poly.type
_entity_poly.pdbx_seq_one_letter_code
_entity_poly.pdbx_strand_id
1 'polypeptide(L)'
;MSIILEPHYYSGRGKDLKPAKWQDLPGFNPDDLTHPKDYLAPAGLVSAVNVALELGMPLLLTGEPGCGKSQLAYSLAWELDHPQNPGDSWQKPHTFTVKSDTQSRDLFYHFDTLGRFRASRRDGDNDDPRRFLRFEALGVAILQALGFDAVYGLGLTDCLDMTGESQRIAEPRRSVVLIDEIDKAPREVPNDI
;
A
#
# COMPACT_ATOMS: atom_id res chain seq x y z
N MET A 1 36.60 24.32 14.80
CA MET A 1 36.63 23.25 15.79
C MET A 1 35.92 22.05 15.16
N SER A 2 36.68 21.12 14.59
CA SER A 2 36.13 19.95 13.88
C SER A 2 35.71 18.92 14.95
N ILE A 3 34.41 18.67 15.07
CA ILE A 3 33.91 17.58 15.90
C ILE A 3 34.26 16.28 15.17
N ILE A 4 35.31 15.61 15.63
CA ILE A 4 35.62 14.25 15.20
C ILE A 4 34.63 13.35 15.94
N LEU A 5 33.55 12.94 15.27
CA LEU A 5 32.68 11.88 15.74
C LEU A 5 33.48 10.57 15.72
N GLU A 6 33.83 10.03 16.87
CA GLU A 6 34.41 8.69 16.93
C GLU A 6 33.36 7.69 16.37
N PRO A 7 33.76 6.79 15.46
CA PRO A 7 32.84 5.81 14.90
C PRO A 7 32.43 4.80 15.99
N HIS A 8 31.18 4.84 16.43
CA HIS A 8 30.69 3.96 17.50
C HIS A 8 30.47 2.52 17.05
N TYR A 9 30.16 2.29 15.77
CA TYR A 9 29.72 0.97 15.29
C TYR A 9 30.65 0.35 14.25
N TYR A 10 31.17 1.13 13.31
CA TYR A 10 32.01 0.66 12.24
C TYR A 10 33.20 1.60 12.00
N SER A 11 34.41 1.05 12.04
CA SER A 11 35.63 1.85 11.87
C SER A 11 36.30 1.71 10.49
N GLY A 12 35.94 0.70 9.72
CA GLY A 12 36.59 0.37 8.45
C GLY A 12 38.02 -0.18 8.57
N ARG A 13 38.53 -0.43 9.78
CA ARG A 13 39.94 -0.83 10.03
C ARG A 13 40.18 -2.34 10.15
N GLY A 14 39.19 -3.19 9.89
CA GLY A 14 39.36 -4.64 9.87
C GLY A 14 39.57 -5.29 11.24
N LYS A 15 40.62 -6.09 11.38
CA LYS A 15 40.77 -7.04 12.50
C LYS A 15 41.05 -6.45 13.87
N ASP A 16 41.35 -5.16 14.01
CA ASP A 16 41.92 -4.59 15.24
C ASP A 16 40.89 -3.97 16.21
N LEU A 17 39.59 -4.12 15.95
CA LEU A 17 38.55 -3.52 16.77
C LEU A 17 37.54 -4.53 17.29
N LYS A 18 37.11 -4.29 18.53
CA LYS A 18 35.96 -5.02 19.06
C LYS A 18 34.73 -4.66 18.24
N PRO A 19 34.15 -5.61 17.48
CA PRO A 19 32.98 -5.29 16.70
C PRO A 19 31.83 -4.93 17.65
N ALA A 20 31.10 -3.87 17.35
CA ALA A 20 29.81 -3.61 17.99
C ALA A 20 28.91 -4.83 17.78
N LYS A 21 28.19 -5.21 18.81
CA LYS A 21 27.18 -6.27 18.68
C LYS A 21 25.96 -5.70 17.97
N TRP A 22 25.22 -6.53 17.26
CA TRP A 22 23.95 -6.14 16.64
C TRP A 22 22.96 -5.51 17.64
N GLN A 23 23.04 -5.92 18.90
CA GLN A 23 22.23 -5.39 20.01
C GLN A 23 22.60 -3.95 20.41
N ASP A 24 23.80 -3.50 20.07
CA ASP A 24 24.30 -2.14 20.37
C ASP A 24 23.87 -1.12 19.30
N LEU A 25 23.31 -1.60 18.17
CA LEU A 25 22.79 -0.71 17.14
C LEU A 25 21.48 -0.06 17.61
N PRO A 26 21.26 1.23 17.31
CA PRO A 26 20.02 1.89 17.64
C PRO A 26 18.86 1.13 16.99
N GLY A 27 17.76 0.98 17.72
CA GLY A 27 16.54 0.42 17.19
C GLY A 27 16.10 1.26 15.99
N PHE A 28 15.93 0.64 14.84
CA PHE A 28 15.44 1.28 13.64
C PHE A 28 13.93 1.11 13.58
N ASN A 29 13.19 2.21 13.74
CA ASN A 29 11.78 2.25 13.41
C ASN A 29 11.61 3.02 12.11
N PRO A 30 11.24 2.35 11.01
CA PRO A 30 11.03 3.02 9.72
C PRO A 30 10.01 4.16 9.81
N ASP A 31 9.02 4.03 10.67
CA ASP A 31 7.95 5.02 10.86
C ASP A 31 8.48 6.34 11.46
N ASP A 32 9.61 6.32 12.20
CA ASP A 32 10.20 7.52 12.79
C ASP A 32 10.93 8.40 11.75
N LEU A 33 11.39 7.80 10.64
CA LEU A 33 12.11 8.53 9.59
C LEU A 33 11.23 9.05 8.45
N THR A 34 10.04 8.47 8.28
CA THR A 34 9.16 8.74 7.13
C THR A 34 7.71 8.94 7.56
N HIS A 35 7.50 9.55 8.73
CA HIS A 35 6.14 9.77 9.19
C HIS A 35 5.40 10.71 8.21
N PRO A 36 4.20 10.36 7.75
CA PRO A 36 3.45 11.13 6.75
C PRO A 36 3.21 12.59 7.12
N LYS A 37 3.11 12.91 8.41
CA LYS A 37 2.95 14.29 8.92
C LYS A 37 4.13 15.22 8.57
N ASP A 38 5.32 14.66 8.34
CA ASP A 38 6.54 15.41 8.07
C ASP A 38 6.78 15.63 6.57
N TYR A 39 5.88 15.11 5.72
CA TYR A 39 5.95 15.33 4.29
C TYR A 39 5.51 16.74 3.91
N LEU A 40 6.38 17.49 3.23
CA LEU A 40 6.12 18.84 2.76
C LEU A 40 5.92 18.85 1.25
N ALA A 41 4.69 18.98 0.81
CA ALA A 41 4.35 19.06 -0.61
C ALA A 41 4.59 20.50 -1.15
N PRO A 42 5.24 20.67 -2.31
CA PRO A 42 5.29 21.97 -3.00
C PRO A 42 3.89 22.46 -3.37
N ALA A 43 3.68 23.80 -3.38
CA ALA A 43 2.37 24.40 -3.62
C ALA A 43 1.71 23.94 -4.93
N GLY A 44 2.49 23.75 -6.01
CA GLY A 44 1.96 23.22 -7.27
C GLY A 44 1.44 21.79 -7.16
N LEU A 45 2.10 20.95 -6.37
CA LEU A 45 1.66 19.58 -6.11
C LEU A 45 0.38 19.57 -5.26
N VAL A 46 0.30 20.41 -4.22
CA VAL A 46 -0.93 20.57 -3.41
C VAL A 46 -2.11 20.95 -4.31
N SER A 47 -1.92 21.92 -5.21
CA SER A 47 -2.98 22.32 -6.16
C SER A 47 -3.39 21.18 -7.08
N ALA A 48 -2.44 20.40 -7.61
CA ALA A 48 -2.74 19.26 -8.48
C ALA A 48 -3.52 18.16 -7.74
N VAL A 49 -3.14 17.85 -6.49
CA VAL A 49 -3.87 16.92 -5.63
C VAL A 49 -5.30 17.36 -5.41
N ASN A 50 -5.50 18.64 -5.03
CA ASN A 50 -6.85 19.16 -4.77
C ASN A 50 -7.73 19.11 -6.03
N VAL A 51 -7.19 19.46 -7.20
CA VAL A 51 -7.92 19.34 -8.47
C VAL A 51 -8.30 17.88 -8.76
N ALA A 52 -7.37 16.92 -8.56
CA ALA A 52 -7.66 15.52 -8.77
C ALA A 52 -8.76 15.01 -7.82
N LEU A 53 -8.75 15.43 -6.56
CA LEU A 53 -9.79 15.09 -5.57
C LEU A 53 -11.16 15.69 -5.93
N GLU A 54 -11.20 16.95 -6.35
CA GLU A 54 -12.44 17.63 -6.77
C GLU A 54 -13.06 16.98 -8.01
N LEU A 55 -12.22 16.59 -8.96
CA LEU A 55 -12.69 15.97 -10.21
C LEU A 55 -12.92 14.45 -10.07
N GLY A 56 -12.51 13.82 -8.97
CA GLY A 56 -12.54 12.37 -8.79
C GLY A 56 -11.69 11.64 -9.81
N MET A 57 -10.55 12.22 -10.20
CA MET A 57 -9.65 11.66 -11.22
C MET A 57 -8.34 11.14 -10.61
N PRO A 58 -7.72 10.13 -11.22
CA PRO A 58 -6.39 9.69 -10.80
C PRO A 58 -5.34 10.79 -11.06
N LEU A 59 -4.32 10.85 -10.20
CA LEU A 59 -3.19 11.76 -10.33
C LEU A 59 -1.95 10.98 -10.76
N LEU A 60 -1.40 11.29 -11.93
CA LEU A 60 -0.14 10.75 -12.39
C LEU A 60 1.03 11.63 -11.91
N LEU A 61 1.96 11.02 -11.18
CA LEU A 61 3.19 11.68 -10.71
C LEU A 61 4.39 11.18 -11.49
N THR A 62 5.17 12.12 -12.02
CA THR A 62 6.46 11.85 -12.67
C THR A 62 7.57 12.59 -11.94
N GLY A 63 8.79 12.08 -12.04
CA GLY A 63 9.96 12.72 -11.42
C GLY A 63 11.06 11.71 -11.12
N GLU A 64 12.20 12.20 -10.67
CA GLU A 64 13.38 11.38 -10.38
C GLU A 64 13.13 10.40 -9.22
N PRO A 65 13.87 9.27 -9.19
CA PRO A 65 13.83 8.36 -8.03
C PRO A 65 14.20 9.10 -6.74
N GLY A 66 13.53 8.75 -5.65
CA GLY A 66 13.81 9.33 -4.34
C GLY A 66 13.21 10.72 -4.06
N CYS A 67 12.48 11.34 -5.00
CA CYS A 67 11.86 12.66 -4.78
C CYS A 67 10.55 12.64 -3.96
N GLY A 68 10.19 11.51 -3.33
CA GLY A 68 9.04 11.44 -2.44
C GLY A 68 7.69 11.18 -3.10
N LYS A 69 7.63 10.70 -4.37
CA LYS A 69 6.37 10.42 -5.07
C LYS A 69 5.44 9.48 -4.30
N SER A 70 5.96 8.34 -3.86
CA SER A 70 5.17 7.35 -3.12
C SER A 70 4.78 7.88 -1.73
N GLN A 71 5.60 8.74 -1.11
CA GLN A 71 5.30 9.35 0.18
C GLN A 71 4.08 10.30 0.12
N LEU A 72 3.79 10.91 -1.03
CA LEU A 72 2.60 11.72 -1.19
C LEU A 72 1.32 10.93 -0.89
N ALA A 73 1.22 9.67 -1.34
CA ALA A 73 0.04 8.84 -1.08
C ALA A 73 -0.16 8.57 0.41
N TYR A 74 0.93 8.35 1.15
CA TYR A 74 0.88 8.18 2.61
C TYR A 74 0.50 9.47 3.32
N SER A 75 1.06 10.62 2.92
CA SER A 75 0.73 11.92 3.47
C SER A 75 -0.75 12.27 3.23
N LEU A 76 -1.24 12.05 2.02
CA LEU A 76 -2.64 12.28 1.67
C LEU A 76 -3.58 11.39 2.48
N ALA A 77 -3.28 10.09 2.58
CA ALA A 77 -4.09 9.16 3.35
C ALA A 77 -4.14 9.54 4.85
N TRP A 78 -3.00 9.98 5.39
CA TRP A 78 -2.91 10.44 6.77
C TRP A 78 -3.71 11.74 7.00
N GLU A 79 -3.60 12.73 6.11
CA GLU A 79 -4.36 13.97 6.21
C GLU A 79 -5.87 13.76 6.08
N LEU A 80 -6.31 12.87 5.18
CA LEU A 80 -7.73 12.58 4.98
C LEU A 80 -8.34 11.76 6.13
N ASP A 81 -7.54 10.96 6.82
CA ASP A 81 -7.99 10.17 7.96
C ASP A 81 -8.03 10.97 9.27
N HIS A 82 -7.28 12.07 9.36
CA HIS A 82 -7.22 12.98 10.52
C HIS A 82 -7.12 12.24 11.86
N PRO A 83 -6.06 11.46 12.13
CA PRO A 83 -5.89 10.86 13.46
C PRO A 83 -5.83 11.97 14.51
N GLN A 84 -6.70 11.88 15.52
CA GLN A 84 -6.88 12.95 16.52
C GLN A 84 -5.75 12.97 17.55
N ASN A 85 -5.12 11.84 17.79
CA ASN A 85 -4.03 11.71 18.77
C ASN A 85 -2.80 11.05 18.17
N PRO A 86 -1.60 11.38 18.70
CA PRO A 86 -0.39 10.62 18.38
C PRO A 86 -0.56 9.17 18.81
N GLY A 87 -0.46 8.25 17.86
CA GLY A 87 -0.63 6.81 18.10
C GLY A 87 -2.00 6.25 17.69
N ASP A 88 -2.96 7.09 17.27
CA ASP A 88 -4.18 6.60 16.64
C ASP A 88 -3.85 5.83 15.37
N SER A 89 -4.55 4.73 15.16
CA SER A 89 -4.44 3.99 13.91
C SER A 89 -5.09 4.80 12.78
N TRP A 90 -4.39 4.94 11.67
CA TRP A 90 -4.89 5.57 10.46
C TRP A 90 -4.82 4.59 9.30
N GLN A 91 -5.67 4.79 8.30
CA GLN A 91 -5.71 3.92 7.14
C GLN A 91 -4.58 4.27 6.18
N LYS A 92 -3.59 3.37 6.09
CA LYS A 92 -2.53 3.48 5.08
C LYS A 92 -3.12 3.35 3.67
N PRO A 93 -2.49 3.94 2.65
CA PRO A 93 -2.94 3.74 1.27
C PRO A 93 -2.86 2.26 0.90
N HIS A 94 -3.81 1.79 0.09
CA HIS A 94 -3.68 0.49 -0.55
C HIS A 94 -2.61 0.58 -1.62
N THR A 95 -1.61 -0.29 -1.57
CA THR A 95 -0.46 -0.21 -2.47
C THR A 95 -0.44 -1.38 -3.44
N PHE A 96 -0.22 -1.09 -4.71
CA PHE A 96 0.04 -2.07 -5.75
C PHE A 96 1.31 -1.68 -6.50
N THR A 97 2.28 -2.60 -6.56
CA THR A 97 3.53 -2.38 -7.32
C THR A 97 3.44 -3.10 -8.65
N VAL A 98 3.48 -2.33 -9.72
CA VAL A 98 3.37 -2.84 -11.09
C VAL A 98 4.64 -3.58 -11.50
N LYS A 99 4.45 -4.67 -12.25
CA LYS A 99 5.52 -5.48 -12.85
C LYS A 99 5.32 -5.51 -14.36
N SER A 100 6.34 -5.95 -15.09
CA SER A 100 6.31 -6.03 -16.56
C SER A 100 5.29 -7.03 -17.13
N ASP A 101 4.79 -7.95 -16.31
CA ASP A 101 3.77 -8.94 -16.65
C ASP A 101 2.39 -8.64 -16.05
N THR A 102 2.24 -7.48 -15.38
CA THR A 102 0.98 -7.05 -14.79
C THR A 102 -0.09 -6.83 -15.85
N GLN A 103 -1.28 -7.35 -15.61
CA GLN A 103 -2.49 -7.12 -16.40
C GLN A 103 -3.43 -6.17 -15.64
N SER A 104 -4.30 -5.45 -16.34
CA SER A 104 -5.24 -4.50 -15.74
C SER A 104 -6.11 -5.12 -14.66
N ARG A 105 -6.54 -6.37 -14.83
CA ARG A 105 -7.31 -7.10 -13.82
C ARG A 105 -6.54 -7.34 -12.51
N ASP A 106 -5.21 -7.44 -12.57
CA ASP A 106 -4.39 -7.74 -11.39
C ASP A 106 -4.39 -6.59 -10.38
N LEU A 107 -4.78 -5.38 -10.80
CA LEU A 107 -5.01 -4.23 -9.92
C LEU A 107 -6.27 -4.40 -9.05
N PHE A 108 -7.23 -5.19 -9.52
CA PHE A 108 -8.52 -5.40 -8.86
C PHE A 108 -8.57 -6.69 -8.06
N TYR A 109 -8.13 -7.80 -8.65
CA TYR A 109 -8.16 -9.11 -8.01
C TYR A 109 -7.19 -10.10 -8.63
N HIS A 110 -6.82 -11.08 -7.82
CA HIS A 110 -6.12 -12.28 -8.25
C HIS A 110 -6.99 -13.51 -7.98
N PHE A 111 -7.01 -14.46 -8.94
CA PHE A 111 -7.75 -15.71 -8.79
C PHE A 111 -6.80 -16.88 -8.60
N ASP A 112 -6.89 -17.57 -7.44
CA ASP A 112 -6.07 -18.76 -7.14
C ASP A 112 -6.58 -19.99 -7.88
N THR A 113 -6.22 -20.11 -9.15
CA THR A 113 -6.56 -21.27 -10.00
C THR A 113 -6.03 -22.59 -9.44
N LEU A 114 -4.83 -22.57 -8.85
CA LEU A 114 -4.22 -23.78 -8.28
C LEU A 114 -4.93 -24.23 -7.01
N GLY A 115 -5.29 -23.30 -6.14
CA GLY A 115 -6.09 -23.57 -4.95
C GLY A 115 -7.43 -24.20 -5.31
N ARG A 116 -8.14 -23.62 -6.28
CA ARG A 116 -9.39 -24.17 -6.79
C ARG A 116 -9.23 -25.59 -7.35
N PHE A 117 -8.21 -25.82 -8.17
CA PHE A 117 -7.95 -27.16 -8.72
C PHE A 117 -7.64 -28.21 -7.64
N ARG A 118 -6.96 -27.82 -6.57
CA ARG A 118 -6.69 -28.70 -5.43
C ARG A 118 -7.95 -29.00 -4.62
N ALA A 119 -8.80 -28.00 -4.42
CA ALA A 119 -10.05 -28.13 -3.69
C ALA A 119 -11.05 -29.02 -4.44
N SER A 120 -11.21 -28.85 -5.76
CA SER A 120 -12.11 -29.67 -6.59
C SER A 120 -11.78 -31.17 -6.54
N ARG A 121 -10.53 -31.52 -6.26
CA ARG A 121 -10.11 -32.91 -6.09
C ARG A 121 -10.47 -33.51 -4.72
N ARG A 122 -10.70 -32.66 -3.71
CA ARG A 122 -10.98 -33.11 -2.34
C ARG A 122 -12.48 -33.13 -2.02
N ASP A 123 -13.20 -32.10 -2.41
CA ASP A 123 -14.58 -31.83 -1.94
C ASP A 123 -15.65 -31.99 -3.04
N GLY A 124 -15.27 -32.37 -4.25
CA GLY A 124 -16.19 -32.46 -5.37
C GLY A 124 -16.60 -31.07 -5.91
N ASP A 125 -17.63 -31.07 -6.78
CA ASP A 125 -18.01 -29.91 -7.61
C ASP A 125 -18.78 -28.77 -6.85
N ASN A 126 -18.79 -28.81 -5.51
CA ASN A 126 -19.59 -27.87 -4.68
C ASN A 126 -18.77 -26.72 -4.09
N ASP A 127 -17.65 -26.34 -4.70
CA ASP A 127 -16.75 -25.34 -4.18
C ASP A 127 -17.03 -23.97 -4.81
N ASP A 128 -17.44 -22.98 -3.97
CA ASP A 128 -17.74 -21.64 -4.41
C ASP A 128 -16.47 -20.96 -4.98
N PRO A 129 -16.47 -20.57 -6.27
CA PRO A 129 -15.31 -19.94 -6.91
C PRO A 129 -14.85 -18.65 -6.20
N ARG A 130 -15.75 -17.97 -5.49
CA ARG A 130 -15.45 -16.73 -4.75
C ARG A 130 -14.40 -16.92 -3.68
N ARG A 131 -14.30 -18.10 -3.07
CA ARG A 131 -13.29 -18.46 -2.04
C ARG A 131 -11.86 -18.40 -2.55
N PHE A 132 -11.65 -18.40 -3.88
CA PHE A 132 -10.34 -18.33 -4.54
C PHE A 132 -10.03 -16.95 -5.11
N LEU A 133 -10.92 -15.97 -4.89
CA LEU A 133 -10.68 -14.58 -5.22
C LEU A 133 -9.92 -13.90 -4.08
N ARG A 134 -8.87 -13.16 -4.44
CA ARG A 134 -8.16 -12.23 -3.55
C ARG A 134 -8.24 -10.86 -4.17
N PHE A 135 -8.76 -9.89 -3.41
CA PHE A 135 -8.82 -8.53 -3.89
C PHE A 135 -7.49 -7.83 -3.69
N GLU A 136 -7.07 -7.10 -4.71
CA GLU A 136 -5.88 -6.26 -4.74
C GLU A 136 -6.27 -4.79 -4.48
N ALA A 137 -5.29 -3.88 -4.50
CA ALA A 137 -5.45 -2.50 -4.02
C ALA A 137 -6.70 -1.77 -4.51
N LEU A 138 -7.00 -1.78 -5.82
CA LEU A 138 -8.21 -1.15 -6.36
C LEU A 138 -9.48 -1.91 -5.97
N GLY A 139 -9.43 -3.24 -5.97
CA GLY A 139 -10.56 -4.06 -5.57
C GLY A 139 -10.95 -3.82 -4.12
N VAL A 140 -9.98 -3.80 -3.20
CA VAL A 140 -10.21 -3.50 -1.79
C VAL A 140 -10.77 -2.09 -1.60
N ALA A 141 -10.23 -1.09 -2.30
CA ALA A 141 -10.72 0.28 -2.23
C ALA A 141 -12.19 0.40 -2.67
N ILE A 142 -12.58 -0.31 -3.74
CA ILE A 142 -13.97 -0.35 -4.21
C ILE A 142 -14.88 -1.01 -3.16
N LEU A 143 -14.46 -2.14 -2.58
CA LEU A 143 -15.25 -2.84 -1.56
C LEU A 143 -15.41 -1.98 -0.30
N GLN A 144 -14.38 -1.26 0.11
CA GLN A 144 -14.47 -0.31 1.23
C GLN A 144 -15.43 0.85 0.92
N ALA A 145 -15.43 1.35 -0.32
CA ALA A 145 -16.36 2.41 -0.72
C ALA A 145 -17.83 1.94 -0.75
N LEU A 146 -18.07 0.66 -1.01
CA LEU A 146 -19.42 0.04 -0.96
C LEU A 146 -19.91 -0.17 0.49
N GLY A 147 -19.02 -0.45 1.42
CA GLY A 147 -19.34 -0.78 2.81
C GLY A 147 -19.77 -2.24 3.02
N PHE A 148 -19.80 -2.64 4.29
CA PHE A 148 -20.00 -4.04 4.68
C PHE A 148 -21.32 -4.62 4.20
N ASP A 149 -22.43 -3.91 4.35
CA ASP A 149 -23.75 -4.42 3.99
C ASP A 149 -23.87 -4.77 2.50
N ALA A 150 -23.30 -3.92 1.64
CA ALA A 150 -23.29 -4.17 0.20
C ALA A 150 -22.39 -5.36 -0.15
N VAL A 151 -21.20 -5.45 0.46
CA VAL A 151 -20.25 -6.56 0.26
C VAL A 151 -20.85 -7.89 0.75
N TYR A 152 -21.55 -7.88 1.90
CA TYR A 152 -22.29 -9.04 2.41
C TYR A 152 -23.40 -9.46 1.44
N GLY A 153 -24.17 -8.51 0.94
CA GLY A 153 -25.24 -8.78 -0.05
C GLY A 153 -24.72 -9.40 -1.36
N LEU A 154 -23.48 -9.10 -1.73
CA LEU A 154 -22.80 -9.71 -2.89
C LEU A 154 -22.19 -11.09 -2.58
N GLY A 155 -22.16 -11.52 -1.33
CA GLY A 155 -21.54 -12.77 -0.87
C GLY A 155 -20.01 -12.77 -1.02
N LEU A 156 -19.37 -11.61 -0.86
CA LEU A 156 -17.92 -11.44 -1.01
C LEU A 156 -17.19 -11.37 0.34
N THR A 157 -17.86 -11.56 1.45
CA THR A 157 -17.26 -11.52 2.80
C THR A 157 -16.13 -12.53 2.97
N ASP A 158 -16.33 -13.75 2.49
CA ASP A 158 -15.31 -14.82 2.56
C ASP A 158 -14.02 -14.47 1.81
N CYS A 159 -14.12 -13.61 0.78
CA CYS A 159 -12.97 -13.14 0.02
C CYS A 159 -12.13 -12.12 0.81
N LEU A 160 -12.74 -11.44 1.77
CA LEU A 160 -12.09 -10.43 2.61
C LEU A 160 -11.39 -11.05 3.82
N ASP A 161 -11.94 -12.15 4.36
CA ASP A 161 -11.35 -12.84 5.52
C ASP A 161 -9.94 -13.36 5.26
N MET A 162 -9.64 -13.68 4.01
CA MET A 162 -8.32 -14.14 3.57
C MET A 162 -7.24 -13.05 3.61
N THR A 163 -7.64 -11.78 3.56
CA THR A 163 -6.72 -10.62 3.54
C THR A 163 -6.59 -9.92 4.90
N GLY A 164 -7.40 -10.34 5.90
CA GLY A 164 -7.47 -9.64 7.19
C GLY A 164 -8.16 -8.26 7.11
N GLU A 165 -8.77 -7.94 5.98
CA GLU A 165 -9.43 -6.64 5.73
C GLU A 165 -10.91 -6.62 6.15
N SER A 166 -11.52 -7.78 6.44
CA SER A 166 -12.93 -7.89 6.82
C SER A 166 -13.34 -7.03 8.02
N GLN A 167 -12.41 -6.80 8.95
CA GLN A 167 -12.66 -5.94 10.11
C GLN A 167 -12.62 -4.44 9.79
N ARG A 168 -12.15 -4.05 8.60
CA ARG A 168 -11.98 -2.64 8.20
C ARG A 168 -13.11 -2.11 7.32
N ILE A 169 -13.98 -2.98 6.82
CA ILE A 169 -15.13 -2.61 6.01
C ILE A 169 -16.36 -2.55 6.92
N ALA A 170 -16.45 -1.56 7.80
CA ALA A 170 -17.64 -1.33 8.61
C ALA A 170 -18.63 -0.42 7.87
N GLU A 171 -18.22 0.82 7.61
CA GLU A 171 -19.03 1.82 6.91
C GLU A 171 -18.41 2.16 5.55
N PRO A 172 -19.23 2.61 4.57
CA PRO A 172 -18.73 3.08 3.28
C PRO A 172 -17.66 4.16 3.48
N ARG A 173 -16.46 3.92 2.95
CA ARG A 173 -15.31 4.80 3.15
C ARG A 173 -14.47 4.89 1.89
N ARG A 174 -14.06 6.12 1.55
CA ARG A 174 -13.05 6.33 0.52
C ARG A 174 -11.66 6.02 1.06
N SER A 175 -10.77 5.58 0.17
CA SER A 175 -9.38 5.27 0.48
C SER A 175 -8.45 5.80 -0.60
N VAL A 176 -7.17 5.96 -0.25
CA VAL A 176 -6.12 6.29 -1.20
C VAL A 176 -5.52 5.01 -1.74
N VAL A 177 -5.38 4.93 -3.06
CA VAL A 177 -4.70 3.83 -3.75
C VAL A 177 -3.41 4.34 -4.36
N LEU A 178 -2.30 3.70 -4.05
CA LEU A 178 -0.99 3.95 -4.65
C LEU A 178 -0.67 2.85 -5.67
N ILE A 179 -0.62 3.21 -6.94
CA ILE A 179 -0.11 2.34 -8.00
C ILE A 179 1.32 2.78 -8.29
N ASP A 180 2.29 2.03 -7.77
CA ASP A 180 3.71 2.36 -7.89
C ASP A 180 4.33 1.68 -9.11
N GLU A 181 5.36 2.33 -9.69
CA GLU A 181 6.11 1.82 -10.84
C GLU A 181 5.26 1.59 -12.10
N ILE A 182 4.26 2.44 -12.35
CA ILE A 182 3.35 2.34 -13.51
C ILE A 182 4.09 2.37 -14.85
N ASP A 183 5.28 2.94 -14.90
CA ASP A 183 6.15 2.97 -16.08
C ASP A 183 6.67 1.60 -16.51
N LYS A 184 6.63 0.60 -15.61
CA LYS A 184 6.97 -0.80 -15.94
C LYS A 184 5.81 -1.56 -16.59
N ALA A 185 4.60 -1.00 -16.54
CA ALA A 185 3.41 -1.65 -17.08
C ALA A 185 3.46 -1.86 -18.58
N PRO A 186 2.85 -2.94 -19.12
CA PRO A 186 2.46 -3.01 -20.51
C PRO A 186 1.60 -1.78 -20.88
N ARG A 187 1.67 -1.34 -22.14
CA ARG A 187 1.01 -0.09 -22.62
C ARG A 187 -0.50 -0.07 -22.40
N GLU A 188 -1.12 -1.23 -22.36
CA GLU A 188 -2.58 -1.37 -22.18
C GLU A 188 -3.01 -1.00 -20.75
N VAL A 189 -2.21 -1.34 -19.74
CA VAL A 189 -2.58 -1.18 -18.32
C VAL A 189 -2.88 0.27 -17.92
N PRO A 190 -2.08 1.29 -18.28
CA PRO A 190 -2.41 2.68 -17.94
C PRO A 190 -3.68 3.21 -18.62
N ASN A 191 -4.11 2.60 -19.72
CA ASN A 191 -5.33 3.02 -20.43
C ASN A 191 -6.61 2.43 -19.81
N ASP A 192 -6.47 1.39 -19.01
CA ASP A 192 -7.59 0.66 -18.39
C ASP A 192 -7.90 1.13 -16.96
N ILE A 193 -7.07 2.05 -16.42
CA ILE A 193 -7.23 2.67 -15.11
C ILE A 193 -7.91 4.02 -15.23
#